data_0d4470e0175071805eb58de196606f9e
#
_entry.id   0d4470e0175071805eb58de196606f9e
#
_cell.length_a   1.000
_cell.length_b   1.000
_cell.length_c   1.000
_cell.angle_alpha   90.00
_cell.angle_beta   90.00
_cell.angle_gamma   90.00
#
_symmetry.space_group_name_H-M   'P 1'
#
loop_
_entity.id
_entity.type
_entity.pdbx_description
1 polymer ?
#
loop_
_entity_poly.entity_id
_entity_poly.type
_entity_poly.pdbx_seq_one_letter_code
_entity_poly.pdbx_strand_id
1 'polypeptide(L)'
;LSVYENIDFHARLFGLDGQERTRQIARLMEATRLAPFSGRAAGKLSGGMKQKLSLCCALVHSPDLLILDEPTTGVDPLSRRQFWALVDDLRREHAGMTVIVATAYIEEAQRFERLLAMDAGRLLENKPTADVLADYGTDVLEEAYVKMLPPEKQQGSGGLEITPFVPDPDAPPAMEAHGLTKRFGDFTAVDHVSFTIQKGEIFGFLGSNGCGKSTTMKMLTGLLEATEGAATLLGKPIDAGGLDTKMRVGYMSQAFSLYEELSVRRNLDLHARLYQMGDKGAAAVEEALQQFDL
;
A
#
# COMPACT_ATOMS: atom_id res chain seq x y z
N LEU A 1 -13.74 16.72 10.96
CA LEU A 1 -14.32 17.47 9.88
C LEU A 1 -14.84 16.54 8.79
N SER A 2 -15.95 16.89 8.15
CA SER A 2 -16.49 16.23 6.95
C SER A 2 -15.64 16.53 5.72
N VAL A 3 -15.96 15.88 4.59
CA VAL A 3 -15.31 16.14 3.30
C VAL A 3 -15.47 17.63 2.92
N TYR A 4 -16.71 18.13 2.96
CA TYR A 4 -16.99 19.54 2.63
C TYR A 4 -16.25 20.50 3.55
N GLU A 5 -16.31 20.30 4.86
CA GLU A 5 -15.68 21.19 5.85
C GLU A 5 -14.15 21.24 5.70
N ASN A 6 -13.50 20.16 5.29
CA ASN A 6 -12.06 20.16 5.02
C ASN A 6 -11.74 21.07 3.84
N ILE A 7 -12.46 20.95 2.72
CA ILE A 7 -12.22 21.77 1.53
C ILE A 7 -12.59 23.24 1.82
N ASP A 8 -13.71 23.50 2.50
CA ASP A 8 -14.15 24.84 2.89
C ASP A 8 -13.13 25.53 3.81
N PHE A 9 -12.56 24.78 4.75
CA PHE A 9 -11.50 25.29 5.62
C PHE A 9 -10.27 25.77 4.81
N HIS A 10 -9.79 24.94 3.87
CA HIS A 10 -8.67 25.33 3.01
C HIS A 10 -9.03 26.50 2.10
N ALA A 11 -10.22 26.51 1.52
CA ALA A 11 -10.67 27.62 0.69
C ALA A 11 -10.69 28.96 1.45
N ARG A 12 -11.14 28.95 2.71
CA ARG A 12 -11.10 30.14 3.59
C ARG A 12 -9.69 30.54 3.96
N LEU A 13 -8.81 29.57 4.21
CA LEU A 13 -7.40 29.83 4.54
C LEU A 13 -6.70 30.60 3.42
N PHE A 14 -7.04 30.29 2.17
CA PHE A 14 -6.53 30.97 0.98
C PHE A 14 -7.36 32.21 0.57
N GLY A 15 -8.33 32.62 1.39
CA GLY A 15 -9.04 33.87 1.21
C GLY A 15 -10.09 33.88 0.08
N LEU A 16 -10.59 32.72 -0.35
CA LEU A 16 -11.65 32.66 -1.36
C LEU A 16 -12.93 33.30 -0.82
N ASP A 17 -13.56 34.17 -1.62
CA ASP A 17 -14.85 34.77 -1.27
C ASP A 17 -16.00 33.75 -1.29
N GLY A 18 -17.18 34.13 -0.79
CA GLY A 18 -18.29 33.21 -0.59
C GLY A 18 -18.81 32.55 -1.86
N GLN A 19 -18.85 33.26 -2.98
CA GLN A 19 -19.36 32.71 -4.25
C GLN A 19 -18.29 31.87 -4.95
N GLU A 20 -17.08 32.37 -5.07
CA GLU A 20 -15.98 31.64 -5.68
C GLU A 20 -15.67 30.36 -4.89
N ARG A 21 -15.64 30.45 -3.56
CA ARG A 21 -15.45 29.29 -2.69
C ARG A 21 -16.47 28.20 -2.95
N THR A 22 -17.75 28.55 -2.97
CA THR A 22 -18.83 27.58 -3.22
C THR A 22 -18.69 26.91 -4.58
N ARG A 23 -18.35 27.71 -5.61
CA ARG A 23 -18.14 27.23 -6.98
C ARG A 23 -16.97 26.24 -7.06
N GLN A 24 -15.82 26.60 -6.51
CA GLN A 24 -14.62 25.77 -6.55
C GLN A 24 -14.79 24.45 -5.76
N ILE A 25 -15.41 24.53 -4.57
CA ILE A 25 -15.70 23.32 -3.80
C ILE A 25 -16.61 22.38 -4.59
N ALA A 26 -17.72 22.89 -5.15
CA ALA A 26 -18.66 22.08 -5.93
C ALA A 26 -17.96 21.44 -7.14
N ARG A 27 -17.17 22.20 -7.90
CA ARG A 27 -16.39 21.72 -9.05
C ARG A 27 -15.45 20.58 -8.67
N LEU A 28 -14.65 20.76 -7.64
CA LEU A 28 -13.67 19.76 -7.21
C LEU A 28 -14.34 18.52 -6.64
N MET A 29 -15.42 18.68 -5.89
CA MET A 29 -16.18 17.54 -5.35
C MET A 29 -16.82 16.71 -6.47
N GLU A 30 -17.29 17.33 -7.54
CA GLU A 30 -17.83 16.67 -8.72
C GLU A 30 -16.73 15.93 -9.49
N ALA A 31 -15.64 16.62 -9.84
CA ALA A 31 -14.49 16.05 -10.55
C ALA A 31 -13.89 14.84 -9.83
N THR A 32 -13.81 14.88 -8.51
CA THR A 32 -13.28 13.78 -7.66
C THR A 32 -14.30 12.71 -7.33
N ARG A 33 -15.59 12.92 -7.67
CA ARG A 33 -16.73 12.09 -7.27
C ARG A 33 -16.91 11.99 -5.75
N LEU A 34 -16.53 13.03 -5.02
CA LEU A 34 -16.71 13.10 -3.56
C LEU A 34 -18.04 13.73 -3.15
N ALA A 35 -18.79 14.30 -4.07
CA ALA A 35 -20.08 14.98 -3.80
C ALA A 35 -21.08 14.12 -2.99
N PRO A 36 -21.29 12.81 -3.27
CA PRO A 36 -22.19 11.96 -2.47
C PRO A 36 -21.72 11.75 -1.02
N PHE A 37 -20.47 12.07 -0.72
CA PHE A 37 -19.84 11.87 0.58
C PHE A 37 -19.57 13.18 1.32
N SER A 38 -20.12 14.29 0.86
CA SER A 38 -19.84 15.66 1.38
C SER A 38 -19.94 15.80 2.89
N GLY A 39 -20.96 15.19 3.51
CA GLY A 39 -21.17 15.18 4.96
C GLY A 39 -20.40 14.08 5.71
N ARG A 40 -19.69 13.17 5.02
CA ARG A 40 -18.98 12.07 5.67
C ARG A 40 -17.71 12.59 6.34
N ALA A 41 -17.46 12.17 7.58
CA ALA A 41 -16.21 12.49 8.27
C ALA A 41 -14.98 11.94 7.50
N ALA A 42 -13.93 12.75 7.33
CA ALA A 42 -12.72 12.40 6.58
C ALA A 42 -12.04 11.13 7.11
N GLY A 43 -12.08 10.89 8.43
CA GLY A 43 -11.55 9.67 9.05
C GLY A 43 -12.22 8.38 8.57
N LYS A 44 -13.48 8.45 8.11
CA LYS A 44 -14.27 7.31 7.62
C LYS A 44 -14.15 7.07 6.11
N LEU A 45 -13.28 7.78 5.42
CA LEU A 45 -13.00 7.62 4.00
C LEU A 45 -12.02 6.46 3.75
N SER A 46 -12.11 5.82 2.57
CA SER A 46 -11.07 4.91 2.10
C SER A 46 -9.76 5.66 1.80
N GLY A 47 -8.64 4.94 1.69
CA GLY A 47 -7.35 5.55 1.37
C GLY A 47 -7.40 6.40 0.10
N GLY A 48 -7.92 5.86 -1.01
CA GLY A 48 -8.06 6.60 -2.26
C GLY A 48 -9.01 7.81 -2.17
N MET A 49 -10.07 7.74 -1.35
CA MET A 49 -10.93 8.90 -1.11
C MET A 49 -10.24 9.99 -0.27
N LYS A 50 -9.40 9.60 0.69
CA LYS A 50 -8.58 10.56 1.48
C LYS A 50 -7.60 11.29 0.58
N GLN A 51 -6.95 10.59 -0.35
CA GLN A 51 -6.04 11.20 -1.32
C GLN A 51 -6.78 12.19 -2.24
N LYS A 52 -7.96 11.83 -2.74
CA LYS A 52 -8.79 12.74 -3.53
C LYS A 52 -9.22 13.98 -2.72
N LEU A 53 -9.57 13.80 -1.44
CA LEU A 53 -9.89 14.92 -0.55
C LEU A 53 -8.68 15.83 -0.34
N SER A 54 -7.49 15.26 -0.08
CA SER A 54 -6.25 16.01 0.05
C SER A 54 -5.94 16.83 -1.21
N LEU A 55 -6.11 16.19 -2.39
CA LEU A 55 -5.96 16.89 -3.67
C LEU A 55 -6.96 18.04 -3.84
N CYS A 56 -8.23 17.86 -3.45
CA CYS A 56 -9.21 18.96 -3.47
C CYS A 56 -8.76 20.12 -2.57
N CYS A 57 -8.27 19.84 -1.38
CA CYS A 57 -7.78 20.86 -0.45
C CYS A 57 -6.58 21.63 -1.03
N ALA A 58 -5.67 20.94 -1.74
CA ALA A 58 -4.51 21.56 -2.38
C ALA A 58 -4.88 22.39 -3.62
N LEU A 59 -5.98 22.06 -4.31
CA LEU A 59 -6.37 22.68 -5.57
C LEU A 59 -7.47 23.73 -5.44
N VAL A 60 -8.12 23.86 -4.29
CA VAL A 60 -9.30 24.72 -4.13
C VAL A 60 -9.04 26.20 -4.44
N HIS A 61 -7.80 26.65 -4.24
CA HIS A 61 -7.36 28.03 -4.53
C HIS A 61 -6.71 28.19 -5.92
N SER A 62 -6.81 27.16 -6.78
CA SER A 62 -6.29 27.16 -8.15
C SER A 62 -4.79 27.56 -8.23
N PRO A 63 -3.87 26.78 -7.62
CA PRO A 63 -2.44 27.13 -7.58
C PRO A 63 -1.78 27.02 -8.96
N ASP A 64 -0.76 27.85 -9.22
CA ASP A 64 0.11 27.71 -10.39
C ASP A 64 1.12 26.55 -10.25
N LEU A 65 1.41 26.15 -9.02
CA LEU A 65 2.32 25.05 -8.68
C LEU A 65 1.66 24.09 -7.69
N LEU A 66 1.51 22.84 -8.09
CA LEU A 66 1.05 21.74 -7.24
C LEU A 66 2.23 20.84 -6.86
N ILE A 67 2.48 20.66 -5.58
CA ILE A 67 3.51 19.77 -5.05
C ILE A 67 2.83 18.57 -4.40
N LEU A 68 3.19 17.37 -4.84
CA LEU A 68 2.65 16.10 -4.36
C LEU A 68 3.79 15.24 -3.80
N ASP A 69 3.73 14.92 -2.52
CA ASP A 69 4.72 14.08 -1.84
C ASP A 69 4.07 12.73 -1.53
N GLU A 70 4.57 11.68 -2.17
CA GLU A 70 4.07 10.29 -2.07
C GLU A 70 2.52 10.18 -2.17
N PRO A 71 1.88 10.81 -3.18
CA PRO A 71 0.43 11.02 -3.18
C PRO A 71 -0.40 9.75 -3.26
N THR A 72 0.18 8.63 -3.68
CA THR A 72 -0.55 7.36 -3.89
C THR A 72 -0.06 6.22 -3.01
N THR A 73 0.77 6.52 -2.01
CA THR A 73 1.25 5.53 -1.06
C THR A 73 0.09 4.88 -0.29
N GLY A 74 0.04 3.55 -0.32
CA GLY A 74 -1.06 2.77 0.28
C GLY A 74 -2.39 2.79 -0.49
N VAL A 75 -2.40 3.34 -1.71
CA VAL A 75 -3.57 3.35 -2.60
C VAL A 75 -3.52 2.14 -3.54
N ASP A 76 -4.65 1.47 -3.72
CA ASP A 76 -4.76 0.33 -4.65
C ASP A 76 -4.56 0.75 -6.12
N PRO A 77 -4.16 -0.19 -7.02
CA PRO A 77 -3.81 0.14 -8.40
C PRO A 77 -4.92 0.84 -9.19
N LEU A 78 -6.19 0.48 -8.97
CA LEU A 78 -7.32 1.10 -9.68
C LEU A 78 -7.53 2.54 -9.20
N SER A 79 -7.54 2.75 -7.88
CA SER A 79 -7.66 4.08 -7.29
C SER A 79 -6.48 4.98 -7.66
N ARG A 80 -5.26 4.40 -7.79
CA ARG A 80 -4.05 5.11 -8.25
C ARG A 80 -4.20 5.60 -9.69
N ARG A 81 -4.67 4.75 -10.61
CA ARG A 81 -4.97 5.16 -11.99
C ARG A 81 -6.00 6.28 -12.06
N GLN A 82 -7.05 6.18 -11.27
CA GLN A 82 -8.09 7.22 -11.19
C GLN A 82 -7.55 8.54 -10.63
N PHE A 83 -6.65 8.48 -9.66
CA PHE A 83 -5.99 9.66 -9.10
C PHE A 83 -5.17 10.39 -10.16
N TRP A 84 -4.32 9.69 -10.91
CA TRP A 84 -3.49 10.30 -11.94
C TRP A 84 -4.30 10.82 -13.12
N ALA A 85 -5.34 10.09 -13.56
CA ALA A 85 -6.26 10.59 -14.58
C ALA A 85 -6.93 11.91 -14.14
N LEU A 86 -7.33 12.01 -12.87
CA LEU A 86 -7.88 13.22 -12.30
C LEU A 86 -6.87 14.37 -12.27
N VAL A 87 -5.61 14.13 -11.88
CA VAL A 87 -4.55 15.15 -11.90
C VAL A 87 -4.32 15.65 -13.34
N ASP A 88 -4.29 14.73 -14.31
CA ASP A 88 -4.14 15.07 -15.74
C ASP A 88 -5.33 15.92 -16.25
N ASP A 89 -6.56 15.61 -15.86
CA ASP A 89 -7.76 16.37 -16.22
C ASP A 89 -7.72 17.78 -15.63
N LEU A 90 -7.43 17.90 -14.34
CA LEU A 90 -7.34 19.19 -13.65
C LEU A 90 -6.20 20.06 -14.18
N ARG A 91 -5.05 19.45 -14.57
CA ARG A 91 -3.95 20.17 -15.22
C ARG A 91 -4.35 20.72 -16.59
N ARG A 92 -5.15 19.98 -17.36
CA ARG A 92 -5.68 20.43 -18.66
C ARG A 92 -6.69 21.57 -18.52
N GLU A 93 -7.54 21.51 -17.49
CA GLU A 93 -8.48 22.59 -17.20
C GLU A 93 -7.79 23.87 -16.72
N HIS A 94 -6.67 23.73 -16.00
CA HIS A 94 -5.88 24.84 -15.48
C HIS A 94 -4.59 25.00 -16.31
N ALA A 95 -4.73 25.60 -17.50
CA ALA A 95 -3.61 25.79 -18.42
C ALA A 95 -2.46 26.58 -17.74
N GLY A 96 -1.30 25.95 -17.60
CA GLY A 96 -0.11 26.54 -16.97
C GLY A 96 0.22 26.01 -15.57
N MET A 97 -0.63 25.20 -14.96
CA MET A 97 -0.29 24.58 -13.67
C MET A 97 0.90 23.62 -13.82
N THR A 98 1.94 23.90 -13.07
CA THR A 98 3.09 22.99 -12.95
C THR A 98 2.85 21.99 -11.83
N VAL A 99 3.22 20.72 -12.04
CA VAL A 99 3.09 19.68 -11.02
C VAL A 99 4.47 19.09 -10.73
N ILE A 100 4.86 19.09 -9.46
CA ILE A 100 6.05 18.41 -8.96
C ILE A 100 5.58 17.22 -8.11
N VAL A 101 6.14 16.05 -8.39
CA VAL A 101 5.79 14.81 -7.68
C VAL A 101 7.05 14.19 -7.11
N ALA A 102 7.08 13.94 -5.82
CA ALA A 102 8.01 13.01 -5.19
C ALA A 102 7.34 11.66 -5.06
N THR A 103 7.96 10.59 -5.55
CA THR A 103 7.42 9.22 -5.46
C THR A 103 8.53 8.18 -5.49
N ALA A 104 8.35 7.10 -4.73
CA ALA A 104 9.17 5.89 -4.84
C ALA A 104 8.62 4.89 -5.88
N TYR A 105 7.43 5.15 -6.44
CA TYR A 105 6.81 4.28 -7.43
C TYR A 105 7.32 4.60 -8.83
N ILE A 106 8.28 3.83 -9.30
CA ILE A 106 8.93 4.02 -10.62
C ILE A 106 7.92 3.95 -11.78
N GLU A 107 6.90 3.07 -11.67
CA GLU A 107 5.82 2.98 -12.66
C GLU A 107 5.04 4.29 -12.84
N GLU A 108 4.92 5.10 -11.77
CA GLU A 108 4.30 6.42 -11.84
C GLU A 108 5.25 7.44 -12.47
N ALA A 109 6.52 7.40 -12.07
CA ALA A 109 7.55 8.30 -12.57
C ALA A 109 7.76 8.15 -14.09
N GLN A 110 7.57 6.96 -14.65
CA GLN A 110 7.66 6.71 -16.09
C GLN A 110 6.65 7.53 -16.92
N ARG A 111 5.59 8.03 -16.30
CA ARG A 111 4.56 8.86 -16.96
C ARG A 111 4.89 10.36 -16.99
N PHE A 112 5.87 10.80 -16.23
CA PHE A 112 6.20 12.21 -16.10
C PHE A 112 7.09 12.66 -17.26
N GLU A 113 6.93 13.91 -17.68
CA GLU A 113 7.67 14.46 -18.80
C GLU A 113 9.16 14.57 -18.50
N ARG A 114 9.52 14.80 -17.22
CA ARG A 114 10.91 15.00 -16.77
C ARG A 114 11.14 14.30 -15.44
N LEU A 115 12.31 13.72 -15.31
CA LEU A 115 12.75 13.03 -14.11
C LEU A 115 13.93 13.76 -13.46
N LEU A 116 13.88 13.75 -12.13
CA LEU A 116 15.00 14.04 -11.27
C LEU A 116 15.20 12.81 -10.39
N ALA A 117 16.17 11.97 -10.72
CA ALA A 117 16.49 10.77 -9.96
C ALA A 117 17.52 11.08 -8.88
N MET A 118 17.28 10.59 -7.67
CA MET A 118 18.14 10.81 -6.51
C MET A 118 18.45 9.50 -5.78
N ASP A 119 19.66 9.41 -5.24
CA ASP A 119 20.05 8.36 -4.30
C ASP A 119 21.03 8.91 -3.26
N ALA A 120 20.85 8.53 -1.99
CA ALA A 120 21.70 8.94 -0.86
C ALA A 120 21.98 10.47 -0.84
N GLY A 121 20.95 11.28 -1.12
CA GLY A 121 21.05 12.76 -1.16
C GLY A 121 21.80 13.33 -2.38
N ARG A 122 22.15 12.49 -3.35
CA ARG A 122 22.84 12.90 -4.58
C ARG A 122 21.92 12.83 -5.77
N LEU A 123 22.08 13.78 -6.69
CA LEU A 123 21.43 13.76 -7.98
C LEU A 123 22.10 12.72 -8.88
N LEU A 124 21.34 11.77 -9.38
CA LEU A 124 21.78 10.79 -10.36
C LEU A 124 21.52 11.29 -11.79
N GLU A 125 20.31 11.75 -12.07
CA GLU A 125 19.89 12.23 -13.37
C GLU A 125 18.89 13.40 -13.26
N ASN A 126 18.87 14.28 -14.27
CA ASN A 126 17.90 15.37 -14.42
C ASN A 126 17.62 15.62 -15.90
N LYS A 127 16.77 14.81 -16.51
CA LYS A 127 16.49 14.83 -17.95
C LYS A 127 15.00 14.57 -18.25
N PRO A 128 14.54 14.87 -19.47
CA PRO A 128 13.28 14.31 -19.96
C PRO A 128 13.26 12.78 -19.83
N THR A 129 12.13 12.21 -19.43
CA THR A 129 11.99 10.76 -19.21
C THR A 129 12.36 9.95 -20.45
N ALA A 130 11.98 10.43 -21.63
CA ALA A 130 12.32 9.77 -22.90
C ALA A 130 13.83 9.72 -23.14
N ASP A 131 14.55 10.78 -22.81
CA ASP A 131 16.02 10.85 -22.98
C ASP A 131 16.72 9.89 -22.00
N VAL A 132 16.19 9.79 -20.76
CA VAL A 132 16.69 8.81 -19.78
C VAL A 132 16.56 7.39 -20.32
N LEU A 133 15.38 7.02 -20.81
CA LEU A 133 15.16 5.68 -21.37
C LEU A 133 16.08 5.39 -22.56
N ALA A 134 16.26 6.37 -23.45
CA ALA A 134 17.14 6.25 -24.62
C ALA A 134 18.62 6.09 -24.20
N ASP A 135 19.11 6.87 -23.25
CA ASP A 135 20.49 6.85 -22.78
C ASP A 135 20.87 5.50 -22.14
N TYR A 136 19.92 4.88 -21.45
CA TYR A 136 20.12 3.57 -20.80
C TYR A 136 19.68 2.38 -21.66
N GLY A 137 19.17 2.62 -22.88
CA GLY A 137 18.83 1.59 -23.85
C GLY A 137 17.73 0.64 -23.39
N THR A 138 16.67 1.17 -22.78
CA THR A 138 15.53 0.40 -22.27
C THR A 138 14.24 1.20 -22.36
N ASP A 139 13.11 0.51 -22.46
CA ASP A 139 11.77 1.11 -22.40
C ASP A 139 11.17 1.06 -20.99
N VAL A 140 11.89 0.50 -20.02
CA VAL A 140 11.45 0.30 -18.64
C VAL A 140 12.28 1.17 -17.70
N LEU A 141 11.63 2.13 -17.05
CA LEU A 141 12.31 3.08 -16.16
C LEU A 141 12.98 2.40 -14.97
N GLU A 142 12.44 1.30 -14.47
CA GLU A 142 13.03 0.54 -13.38
C GLU A 142 14.44 0.01 -13.75
N GLU A 143 14.59 -0.53 -14.97
CA GLU A 143 15.89 -0.98 -15.47
C GLU A 143 16.86 0.20 -15.64
N ALA A 144 16.39 1.33 -16.15
CA ALA A 144 17.20 2.54 -16.26
C ALA A 144 17.65 3.02 -14.89
N TYR A 145 16.73 3.05 -13.91
CA TYR A 145 17.04 3.48 -12.54
C TYR A 145 18.09 2.58 -11.87
N VAL A 146 17.97 1.26 -12.01
CA VAL A 146 19.00 0.33 -11.50
C VAL A 146 20.36 0.61 -12.10
N LYS A 147 20.45 0.87 -13.42
CA LYS A 147 21.70 1.22 -14.10
C LYS A 147 22.28 2.57 -13.68
N MET A 148 21.46 3.50 -13.16
CA MET A 148 21.92 4.79 -12.61
C MET A 148 22.57 4.65 -11.24
N LEU A 149 22.21 3.61 -10.48
CA LEU A 149 22.73 3.41 -9.13
C LEU A 149 24.23 3.10 -9.15
N PRO A 150 24.96 3.42 -8.06
CA PRO A 150 26.35 3.01 -7.91
C PRO A 150 26.52 1.49 -8.05
N PRO A 151 27.67 1.00 -8.58
CA PRO A 151 27.88 -0.43 -8.84
C PRO A 151 27.65 -1.33 -7.62
N GLU A 152 27.90 -0.81 -6.42
CA GLU A 152 27.69 -1.54 -5.17
C GLU A 152 26.20 -1.87 -4.93
N LYS A 153 25.31 -1.00 -5.39
CA LYS A 153 23.85 -1.15 -5.25
C LYS A 153 23.22 -1.92 -6.43
N GLN A 154 23.94 -2.06 -7.54
CA GLN A 154 23.51 -2.86 -8.68
C GLN A 154 23.69 -4.36 -8.44
N GLN A 155 24.57 -4.74 -7.51
CA GLN A 155 24.79 -6.14 -7.14
C GLN A 155 23.54 -6.69 -6.43
N GLY A 156 22.89 -7.67 -7.03
CA GLY A 156 21.65 -8.27 -6.53
C GLY A 156 20.36 -7.85 -7.27
N SER A 157 20.45 -6.89 -8.20
CA SER A 157 19.34 -6.53 -9.09
C SER A 157 19.22 -7.43 -10.33
N GLY A 158 20.01 -8.47 -10.43
CA GLY A 158 19.79 -9.57 -11.38
C GLY A 158 18.38 -10.12 -11.12
N GLY A 159 17.55 -10.19 -12.16
CA GLY A 159 16.16 -10.58 -12.04
C GLY A 159 15.97 -11.76 -11.10
N LEU A 160 14.97 -11.68 -10.25
CA LEU A 160 14.63 -12.78 -9.33
C LEU A 160 14.38 -14.02 -10.18
N GLU A 161 15.31 -14.97 -10.18
CA GLU A 161 15.04 -16.30 -10.73
C GLU A 161 13.98 -16.96 -9.83
N ILE A 162 12.72 -16.77 -10.21
CA ILE A 162 11.61 -17.44 -9.52
C ILE A 162 11.66 -18.91 -9.98
N THR A 163 12.19 -19.78 -9.14
CA THR A 163 12.06 -21.23 -9.37
C THR A 163 10.57 -21.57 -9.40
N PRO A 164 10.05 -22.17 -10.49
CA PRO A 164 8.65 -22.56 -10.56
C PRO A 164 8.27 -23.45 -9.38
N PHE A 165 7.18 -23.10 -8.72
CA PHE A 165 6.63 -23.94 -7.66
C PHE A 165 6.14 -25.27 -8.23
N VAL A 166 6.63 -26.37 -7.69
CA VAL A 166 6.16 -27.72 -8.01
C VAL A 166 5.43 -28.27 -6.78
N PRO A 167 4.11 -28.41 -6.84
CA PRO A 167 3.35 -28.95 -5.71
C PRO A 167 3.74 -30.41 -5.46
N ASP A 168 3.91 -30.79 -4.20
CA ASP A 168 3.99 -32.17 -3.75
C ASP A 168 2.56 -32.71 -3.64
N PRO A 169 2.14 -33.67 -4.50
CA PRO A 169 0.77 -34.17 -4.51
C PRO A 169 0.41 -34.96 -3.23
N ASP A 170 1.39 -35.44 -2.50
CA ASP A 170 1.19 -36.23 -1.26
C ASP A 170 1.24 -35.34 0.01
N ALA A 171 1.65 -34.05 -0.12
CA ALA A 171 1.69 -33.15 1.02
C ALA A 171 0.30 -32.55 1.31
N PRO A 172 -0.14 -32.57 2.59
CA PRO A 172 -1.37 -31.87 2.94
C PRO A 172 -1.24 -30.36 2.66
N PRO A 173 -2.33 -29.71 2.25
CA PRO A 173 -2.35 -28.25 2.04
C PRO A 173 -1.87 -27.49 3.27
N ALA A 174 -1.16 -26.40 3.05
CA ALA A 174 -0.82 -25.48 4.14
C ALA A 174 -2.07 -24.81 4.72
N MET A 175 -3.04 -24.52 3.84
CA MET A 175 -4.27 -23.84 4.23
C MET A 175 -5.41 -24.17 3.27
N GLU A 176 -6.60 -24.39 3.82
CA GLU A 176 -7.83 -24.57 3.05
C GLU A 176 -8.93 -23.68 3.62
N ALA A 177 -9.72 -23.12 2.76
CA ALA A 177 -10.90 -22.33 3.10
C ALA A 177 -12.10 -22.83 2.31
N HIS A 178 -13.23 -23.01 2.98
CA HIS A 178 -14.47 -23.53 2.40
C HIS A 178 -15.62 -22.61 2.78
N GLY A 179 -16.14 -21.84 1.81
CA GLY A 179 -17.29 -20.96 1.98
C GLY A 179 -17.11 -19.90 3.06
N LEU A 180 -15.87 -19.42 3.28
CA LEU A 180 -15.59 -18.45 4.31
C LEU A 180 -16.41 -17.18 4.09
N THR A 181 -17.20 -16.81 5.08
CA THR A 181 -18.05 -15.63 5.08
C THR A 181 -17.84 -14.80 6.34
N LYS A 182 -17.74 -13.49 6.20
CA LYS A 182 -17.73 -12.57 7.33
C LYS A 182 -18.72 -11.45 7.15
N ARG A 183 -19.65 -11.37 8.09
CA ARG A 183 -20.63 -10.27 8.19
C ARG A 183 -20.36 -9.42 9.43
N PHE A 184 -20.56 -8.12 9.30
CA PHE A 184 -20.55 -7.14 10.37
C PHE A 184 -21.90 -6.42 10.34
N GLY A 185 -22.87 -6.90 11.12
CA GLY A 185 -24.27 -6.51 10.99
C GLY A 185 -24.78 -6.81 9.57
N ASP A 186 -25.32 -5.82 8.89
CA ASP A 186 -25.83 -5.94 7.52
C ASP A 186 -24.74 -5.90 6.43
N PHE A 187 -23.50 -5.61 6.80
CA PHE A 187 -22.38 -5.52 5.85
C PHE A 187 -21.67 -6.86 5.72
N THR A 188 -21.61 -7.40 4.51
CA THR A 188 -20.82 -8.59 4.20
C THR A 188 -19.45 -8.17 3.68
N ALA A 189 -18.40 -8.43 4.47
CA ALA A 189 -17.04 -8.08 4.14
C ALA A 189 -16.32 -9.18 3.33
N VAL A 190 -16.69 -10.43 3.52
CA VAL A 190 -16.20 -11.61 2.78
C VAL A 190 -17.41 -12.51 2.54
N ASP A 191 -17.61 -12.99 1.32
CA ASP A 191 -18.78 -13.73 0.91
C ASP A 191 -18.40 -15.06 0.23
N HIS A 192 -18.62 -16.17 0.92
CA HIS A 192 -18.44 -17.58 0.45
C HIS A 192 -17.13 -17.85 -0.27
N VAL A 193 -16.00 -17.34 0.22
CA VAL A 193 -14.69 -17.52 -0.40
C VAL A 193 -14.13 -18.91 -0.11
N SER A 194 -13.72 -19.61 -1.16
CA SER A 194 -13.10 -20.95 -1.07
C SER A 194 -11.80 -20.97 -1.87
N PHE A 195 -10.74 -21.52 -1.30
CA PHE A 195 -9.45 -21.73 -1.95
C PHE A 195 -8.58 -22.69 -1.15
N THR A 196 -7.53 -23.19 -1.80
CA THR A 196 -6.53 -24.06 -1.21
C THR A 196 -5.15 -23.46 -1.48
N ILE A 197 -4.28 -23.46 -0.47
CA ILE A 197 -2.88 -23.02 -0.56
C ILE A 197 -2.01 -24.24 -0.29
N GLN A 198 -1.12 -24.57 -1.22
CA GLN A 198 -0.24 -25.71 -1.08
C GLN A 198 0.94 -25.41 -0.14
N LYS A 199 1.52 -26.44 0.43
CA LYS A 199 2.70 -26.29 1.28
C LYS A 199 3.90 -25.82 0.45
N GLY A 200 4.52 -24.72 0.86
CA GLY A 200 5.66 -24.11 0.16
C GLY A 200 5.29 -23.14 -0.97
N GLU A 201 4.00 -22.94 -1.22
CA GLU A 201 3.49 -22.00 -2.23
C GLU A 201 3.57 -20.56 -1.75
N ILE A 202 3.89 -19.64 -2.67
CA ILE A 202 3.70 -18.20 -2.48
C ILE A 202 2.35 -17.84 -3.10
N PHE A 203 1.35 -17.62 -2.26
CA PHE A 203 -0.02 -17.33 -2.68
C PHE A 203 -0.36 -15.86 -2.51
N GLY A 204 -0.82 -15.19 -3.56
CA GLY A 204 -1.12 -13.76 -3.57
C GLY A 204 -2.61 -13.46 -3.47
N PHE A 205 -3.02 -12.61 -2.50
CA PHE A 205 -4.35 -11.99 -2.46
C PHE A 205 -4.30 -10.64 -3.18
N LEU A 206 -4.86 -10.56 -4.39
CA LEU A 206 -4.95 -9.32 -5.16
C LEU A 206 -6.36 -8.75 -5.10
N GLY A 207 -6.48 -7.44 -4.95
CA GLY A 207 -7.76 -6.75 -4.98
C GLY A 207 -7.67 -5.30 -4.48
N SER A 208 -8.72 -4.53 -4.73
CA SER A 208 -8.84 -3.13 -4.30
C SER A 208 -8.86 -3.01 -2.76
N ASN A 209 -8.60 -1.79 -2.27
CA ASN A 209 -8.73 -1.52 -0.83
C ASN A 209 -10.19 -1.68 -0.38
N GLY A 210 -10.38 -2.39 0.74
CA GLY A 210 -11.71 -2.68 1.27
C GLY A 210 -12.42 -3.90 0.67
N CYS A 211 -11.81 -4.66 -0.27
CA CYS A 211 -12.42 -5.85 -0.86
C CYS A 211 -12.38 -7.11 0.03
N GLY A 212 -11.98 -7.00 1.30
CA GLY A 212 -12.02 -8.12 2.24
C GLY A 212 -10.69 -8.86 2.47
N LYS A 213 -9.58 -8.54 1.77
CA LYS A 213 -8.28 -9.23 1.92
C LYS A 213 -7.82 -9.35 3.38
N SER A 214 -7.73 -8.23 4.09
CA SER A 214 -7.29 -8.23 5.50
C SER A 214 -8.28 -8.94 6.42
N THR A 215 -9.57 -8.91 6.11
CA THR A 215 -10.60 -9.65 6.84
C THR A 215 -10.39 -11.16 6.65
N THR A 216 -10.18 -11.59 5.41
CA THR A 216 -9.87 -12.99 5.09
C THR A 216 -8.58 -13.44 5.79
N MET A 217 -7.49 -12.67 5.72
CA MET A 217 -6.23 -12.98 6.41
C MET A 217 -6.42 -13.13 7.92
N LYS A 218 -7.22 -12.27 8.55
CA LYS A 218 -7.52 -12.37 9.98
C LYS A 218 -8.34 -13.60 10.34
N MET A 219 -9.26 -14.03 9.47
CA MET A 219 -9.99 -15.28 9.66
C MET A 219 -9.04 -16.49 9.55
N LEU A 220 -8.17 -16.50 8.54
CA LEU A 220 -7.20 -17.57 8.30
C LEU A 220 -6.11 -17.70 9.38
N THR A 221 -5.85 -16.63 10.13
CA THR A 221 -4.90 -16.65 11.25
C THR A 221 -5.58 -16.83 12.62
N GLY A 222 -6.91 -17.04 12.64
CA GLY A 222 -7.67 -17.17 13.88
C GLY A 222 -7.76 -15.88 14.71
N LEU A 223 -7.43 -14.72 14.13
CA LEU A 223 -7.58 -13.41 14.78
C LEU A 223 -9.02 -12.88 14.67
N LEU A 224 -9.80 -13.43 13.78
CA LEU A 224 -11.20 -13.07 13.56
C LEU A 224 -12.00 -14.35 13.26
N GLU A 225 -13.08 -14.56 13.98
CA GLU A 225 -13.98 -15.66 13.76
C GLU A 225 -14.80 -15.45 12.47
N ALA A 226 -14.92 -16.50 11.65
CA ALA A 226 -15.81 -16.50 10.48
C ALA A 226 -17.28 -16.52 10.93
N THR A 227 -18.17 -15.88 10.16
CA THR A 227 -19.62 -15.97 10.40
C THR A 227 -20.17 -17.28 9.88
N GLU A 228 -19.65 -17.75 8.72
CA GLU A 228 -20.01 -19.01 8.09
C GLU A 228 -18.78 -19.58 7.38
N GLY A 229 -18.83 -20.87 7.08
CA GLY A 229 -17.74 -21.60 6.44
C GLY A 229 -16.70 -22.11 7.44
N ALA A 230 -15.66 -22.72 6.92
CA ALA A 230 -14.59 -23.31 7.72
C ALA A 230 -13.24 -23.10 7.02
N ALA A 231 -12.16 -23.10 7.81
CA ALA A 231 -10.82 -23.13 7.27
C ALA A 231 -9.92 -24.02 8.12
N THR A 232 -8.90 -24.61 7.46
CA THR A 232 -7.86 -25.37 8.13
C THR A 232 -6.51 -24.70 7.91
N LEU A 233 -5.63 -24.81 8.88
CA LEU A 233 -4.24 -24.37 8.82
C LEU A 233 -3.34 -25.51 9.23
N LEU A 234 -2.44 -25.93 8.34
CA LEU A 234 -1.55 -27.08 8.54
C LEU A 234 -2.32 -28.37 8.93
N GLY A 235 -3.47 -28.61 8.28
CA GLY A 235 -4.35 -29.76 8.52
C GLY A 235 -5.19 -29.69 9.80
N LYS A 236 -5.16 -28.59 10.55
CA LYS A 236 -5.98 -28.41 11.76
C LYS A 236 -7.04 -27.32 11.53
N PRO A 237 -8.26 -27.48 12.03
CA PRO A 237 -9.27 -26.44 11.98
C PRO A 237 -8.75 -25.14 12.62
N ILE A 238 -9.04 -24.03 11.99
CA ILE A 238 -8.74 -22.72 12.55
C ILE A 238 -9.82 -22.41 13.58
N ASP A 239 -9.49 -22.63 14.83
CA ASP A 239 -10.24 -22.13 15.96
C ASP A 239 -9.52 -20.94 16.62
N ALA A 240 -10.28 -20.09 17.27
CA ALA A 240 -9.72 -18.93 17.96
C ALA A 240 -8.81 -19.29 19.16
N GLY A 241 -8.71 -20.58 19.51
CA GLY A 241 -8.06 -21.09 20.73
C GLY A 241 -6.70 -21.76 20.56
N GLY A 242 -6.37 -22.23 19.36
CA GLY A 242 -5.18 -23.07 19.13
C GLY A 242 -3.85 -22.33 19.24
N LEU A 243 -3.23 -22.32 20.42
CA LEU A 243 -1.94 -21.67 20.64
C LEU A 243 -0.83 -22.31 19.79
N ASP A 244 -0.80 -23.63 19.68
CA ASP A 244 0.20 -24.39 18.92
C ASP A 244 0.21 -24.01 17.44
N THR A 245 -0.95 -23.80 16.84
CA THR A 245 -1.08 -23.39 15.45
C THR A 245 -0.57 -21.95 15.26
N LYS A 246 -0.93 -21.05 16.19
CA LYS A 246 -0.49 -19.65 16.16
C LYS A 246 1.02 -19.50 16.30
N MET A 247 1.67 -20.36 17.09
CA MET A 247 3.13 -20.35 17.25
C MET A 247 3.90 -20.72 15.97
N ARG A 248 3.21 -21.32 14.98
CA ARG A 248 3.80 -21.70 13.68
C ARG A 248 3.52 -20.69 12.58
N VAL A 249 2.80 -19.61 12.87
CA VAL A 249 2.41 -18.56 11.91
C VAL A 249 3.16 -17.29 12.22
N GLY A 250 3.95 -16.80 11.28
CA GLY A 250 4.46 -15.43 11.28
C GLY A 250 3.41 -14.50 10.64
N TYR A 251 3.10 -13.39 11.27
CA TYR A 251 2.17 -12.40 10.73
C TYR A 251 2.80 -11.01 10.73
N MET A 252 2.94 -10.43 9.55
CA MET A 252 3.38 -9.05 9.37
C MET A 252 2.20 -8.21 8.87
N SER A 253 1.80 -7.22 9.66
CA SER A 253 0.70 -6.32 9.30
C SER A 253 1.20 -5.12 8.47
N GLN A 254 0.28 -4.49 7.72
CA GLN A 254 0.57 -3.24 7.01
C GLN A 254 0.87 -2.08 7.97
N ALA A 255 0.21 -2.05 9.14
CA ALA A 255 0.50 -1.07 10.17
C ALA A 255 1.79 -1.45 10.89
N PHE A 256 2.57 -0.43 11.28
CA PHE A 256 3.73 -0.64 12.14
C PHE A 256 3.29 -1.33 13.44
N SER A 257 3.85 -2.50 13.70
CA SER A 257 3.45 -3.38 14.81
C SER A 257 4.55 -3.64 15.82
N LEU A 258 5.69 -2.96 15.64
CA LEU A 258 6.81 -3.01 16.58
C LEU A 258 6.66 -1.91 17.64
N TYR A 259 7.33 -2.08 18.75
CA TYR A 259 7.35 -1.08 19.82
C TYR A 259 8.40 -0.01 19.51
N GLU A 260 7.93 1.20 19.22
CA GLU A 260 8.77 2.33 18.78
C GLU A 260 9.76 2.77 19.88
N GLU A 261 9.42 2.53 21.16
CA GLU A 261 10.25 2.85 22.30
C GLU A 261 11.40 1.84 22.51
N LEU A 262 11.36 0.70 21.81
CA LEU A 262 12.38 -0.33 21.89
C LEU A 262 13.35 -0.24 20.71
N SER A 263 14.63 -0.51 20.99
CA SER A 263 15.60 -0.68 19.91
C SER A 263 15.26 -1.91 19.05
N VAL A 264 15.84 -1.99 17.84
CA VAL A 264 15.70 -3.14 16.93
C VAL A 264 15.96 -4.45 17.68
N ARG A 265 17.12 -4.57 18.34
CA ARG A 265 17.48 -5.74 19.14
C ARG A 265 16.43 -6.09 20.19
N ARG A 266 15.94 -5.10 20.94
CA ARG A 266 14.93 -5.35 21.99
C ARG A 266 13.58 -5.79 21.42
N ASN A 267 13.19 -5.31 20.25
CA ASN A 267 12.01 -5.81 19.56
C ASN A 267 12.20 -7.27 19.17
N LEU A 268 13.36 -7.66 18.61
CA LEU A 268 13.67 -9.04 18.25
C LEU A 268 13.71 -9.95 19.50
N ASP A 269 14.36 -9.52 20.59
CA ASP A 269 14.38 -10.24 21.87
C ASP A 269 12.96 -10.46 22.42
N LEU A 270 12.10 -9.44 22.36
CA LEU A 270 10.71 -9.55 22.76
C LEU A 270 9.96 -10.61 21.93
N HIS A 271 10.11 -10.57 20.61
CA HIS A 271 9.51 -11.57 19.74
C HIS A 271 10.04 -12.98 20.00
N ALA A 272 11.34 -13.14 20.20
CA ALA A 272 11.93 -14.45 20.55
C ALA A 272 11.32 -15.01 21.87
N ARG A 273 11.04 -14.17 22.83
CA ARG A 273 10.35 -14.55 24.07
C ARG A 273 8.88 -14.88 23.85
N LEU A 274 8.16 -14.07 23.07
CA LEU A 274 6.75 -14.32 22.74
C LEU A 274 6.56 -15.65 21.99
N TYR A 275 7.49 -15.98 21.10
CA TYR A 275 7.51 -17.26 20.39
C TYR A 275 8.15 -18.41 21.19
N GLN A 276 8.49 -18.17 22.45
CA GLN A 276 9.03 -19.18 23.39
C GLN A 276 10.26 -19.92 22.84
N MET A 277 11.15 -19.19 22.15
CA MET A 277 12.32 -19.79 21.49
C MET A 277 13.38 -20.33 22.46
N GLY A 278 13.26 -20.05 23.76
CA GLY A 278 14.17 -20.54 24.80
C GLY A 278 15.64 -20.16 24.50
N ASP A 279 16.53 -21.13 24.70
CA ASP A 279 17.98 -20.95 24.49
C ASP A 279 18.37 -20.63 23.05
N LYS A 280 17.50 -20.94 22.07
CA LYS A 280 17.71 -20.61 20.66
C LYS A 280 17.40 -19.13 20.33
N GLY A 281 16.68 -18.44 21.22
CA GLY A 281 16.22 -17.07 20.95
C GLY A 281 17.36 -16.10 20.73
N ALA A 282 18.39 -16.14 21.59
CA ALA A 282 19.54 -15.24 21.46
C ALA A 282 20.32 -15.46 20.14
N ALA A 283 20.54 -16.70 19.75
CA ALA A 283 21.23 -17.04 18.50
C ALA A 283 20.40 -16.59 17.29
N ALA A 284 19.08 -16.80 17.28
CA ALA A 284 18.18 -16.35 16.21
C ALA A 284 18.14 -14.81 16.09
N VAL A 285 18.22 -14.06 17.20
CA VAL A 285 18.30 -12.61 17.17
C VAL A 285 19.60 -12.13 16.52
N GLU A 286 20.76 -12.73 16.87
CA GLU A 286 22.03 -12.38 16.24
C GLU A 286 22.04 -12.72 14.75
N GLU A 287 21.50 -13.88 14.38
CA GLU A 287 21.37 -14.28 12.97
C GLU A 287 20.51 -13.30 12.17
N ALA A 288 19.36 -12.90 12.72
CA ALA A 288 18.48 -11.92 12.08
C ALA A 288 19.16 -10.55 11.91
N LEU A 289 19.88 -10.06 12.94
CA LEU A 289 20.62 -8.80 12.85
C LEU A 289 21.69 -8.84 11.74
N GLN A 290 22.39 -9.96 11.59
CA GLN A 290 23.39 -10.14 10.55
C GLN A 290 22.76 -10.28 9.15
N GLN A 291 21.70 -11.09 9.04
CA GLN A 291 21.05 -11.39 7.76
C GLN A 291 20.38 -10.15 7.14
N PHE A 292 19.84 -9.28 7.96
CA PHE A 292 19.09 -8.09 7.51
C PHE A 292 19.88 -6.79 7.67
N ASP A 293 21.17 -6.87 8.04
CA ASP A 293 22.07 -5.71 8.23
C ASP A 293 21.45 -4.64 9.16
N LEU A 294 20.99 -5.06 10.37
CA LEU A 294 20.25 -4.26 11.34
C LEU A 294 21.08 -3.87 12.58
#